data_48fb29cba85e8a7ebb48c8c74fb2fc16
#
_entry.id   48fb29cba85e8a7ebb48c8c74fb2fc16
#
_cell.length_a   1.000
_cell.length_b   1.000
_cell.length_c   1.000
_cell.angle_alpha   90.00
_cell.angle_beta   90.00
_cell.angle_gamma   90.00
#
_symmetry.space_group_name_H-M   'P 1'
#
loop_
_entity.id
_entity.type
_entity.pdbx_description
1 polymer ?
#
loop_
_entity_poly.entity_id
_entity_poly.type
_entity_poly.pdbx_seq_one_letter_code
_entity_poly.pdbx_strand_id
1 'polypeptide(L)'
;ATFEQLGRAKSVKVQKENTVIVDGEGSKDEIEARIAQIKAQIAETTSEFDKEKLQERLAKLSGGVAVIRVGAATETEMKENKLRLEDALAATKAAVEEGIIAGGGSAYIHASKEVAKLADTLSGDEKTGAKVILKALEAPLYYIAANAGLEGAVIINKVKESAPGTGFNAATEEYVDMVDNGILDPVKVTRSALQNATSVASTLLTTES
;
A
#
# COMPACT_ATOMS: atom_id res chain seq x y z
N ALA A 1 33.16 -20.87 9.17
CA ALA A 1 32.77 -21.24 7.80
C ALA A 1 33.95 -21.88 7.09
N THR A 2 33.75 -23.03 6.48
CA THR A 2 34.75 -23.72 5.65
C THR A 2 34.49 -23.42 4.17
N PHE A 3 35.47 -23.64 3.32
CA PHE A 3 35.33 -23.49 1.86
C PHE A 3 34.24 -24.38 1.27
N GLU A 4 33.96 -25.51 1.89
CA GLU A 4 32.90 -26.45 1.49
C GLU A 4 31.50 -25.90 1.75
N GLN A 5 31.35 -24.95 2.67
CA GLN A 5 30.07 -24.26 2.96
C GLN A 5 29.81 -23.05 2.05
N LEU A 6 30.80 -22.68 1.23
CA LEU A 6 30.67 -21.61 0.25
C LEU A 6 29.98 -22.16 -1.01
N GLY A 7 28.80 -21.64 -1.32
CA GLY A 7 28.09 -21.97 -2.55
C GLY A 7 28.70 -21.28 -3.78
N ARG A 8 28.14 -21.59 -4.95
CA ARG A 8 28.43 -20.94 -6.22
C ARG A 8 27.17 -20.30 -6.78
N ALA A 9 27.33 -19.23 -7.50
CA ALA A 9 26.23 -18.55 -8.19
C ALA A 9 26.74 -17.89 -9.46
N LYS A 10 25.87 -17.69 -10.45
CA LYS A 10 26.20 -17.01 -11.70
C LYS A 10 26.56 -15.55 -11.47
N SER A 11 25.82 -14.85 -10.60
CA SER A 11 26.15 -13.49 -10.19
C SER A 11 25.67 -13.17 -8.78
N VAL A 12 26.43 -12.32 -8.10
CA VAL A 12 26.07 -11.79 -6.78
C VAL A 12 26.17 -10.27 -6.85
N LYS A 13 25.08 -9.59 -6.50
CA LYS A 13 25.01 -8.13 -6.42
C LYS A 13 24.79 -7.70 -4.98
N VAL A 14 25.82 -7.12 -4.39
CA VAL A 14 25.79 -6.61 -3.01
C VAL A 14 25.43 -5.11 -3.03
N GLN A 15 24.43 -4.72 -2.27
CA GLN A 15 24.01 -3.35 -2.05
C GLN A 15 23.97 -3.07 -0.53
N LYS A 16 23.81 -1.81 -0.18
CA LYS A 16 23.77 -1.40 1.24
C LYS A 16 22.69 -2.14 2.05
N GLU A 17 21.51 -2.27 1.49
CA GLU A 17 20.33 -2.84 2.16
C GLU A 17 20.06 -4.31 1.79
N ASN A 18 20.54 -4.74 0.61
CA ASN A 18 20.21 -6.06 0.07
C ASN A 18 21.39 -6.71 -0.65
N THR A 19 21.45 -8.03 -0.56
CA THR A 19 22.34 -8.86 -1.40
C THR A 19 21.48 -9.77 -2.27
N VAL A 20 21.61 -9.67 -3.57
CA VAL A 20 20.88 -10.50 -4.53
C VAL A 20 21.83 -11.54 -5.12
N ILE A 21 21.48 -12.81 -4.97
CA ILE A 21 22.17 -13.96 -5.54
C ILE A 21 21.32 -14.49 -6.68
N VAL A 22 21.87 -14.55 -7.88
CA VAL A 22 21.15 -14.99 -9.09
C VAL A 22 21.75 -16.29 -9.59
N ASP A 23 20.89 -17.25 -9.90
CA ASP A 23 21.28 -18.59 -10.38
C ASP A 23 22.31 -19.27 -9.45
N GLY A 24 21.90 -19.51 -8.20
CA GLY A 24 22.68 -20.30 -7.25
C GLY A 24 22.77 -21.76 -7.72
N GLU A 25 23.95 -22.39 -7.56
CA GLU A 25 24.22 -23.77 -7.96
C GLU A 25 23.96 -24.79 -6.82
N GLY A 26 23.07 -24.46 -5.87
CA GLY A 26 22.71 -25.37 -4.78
C GLY A 26 21.85 -26.56 -5.24
N SER A 27 21.84 -27.60 -4.43
CA SER A 27 21.01 -28.78 -4.66
C SER A 27 19.52 -28.42 -4.56
N LYS A 28 18.73 -28.84 -5.55
CA LYS A 28 17.26 -28.62 -5.53
C LYS A 28 16.62 -29.33 -4.34
N ASP A 29 17.07 -30.54 -4.02
CA ASP A 29 16.51 -31.32 -2.92
C ASP A 29 16.75 -30.64 -1.56
N GLU A 30 17.93 -30.03 -1.36
CA GLU A 30 18.22 -29.25 -0.15
C GLU A 30 17.41 -27.98 -0.06
N ILE A 31 17.15 -27.31 -1.19
CA ILE A 31 16.28 -26.12 -1.26
C ILE A 31 14.85 -26.51 -0.92
N GLU A 32 14.31 -27.61 -1.46
CA GLU A 32 12.98 -28.11 -1.15
C GLU A 32 12.84 -28.53 0.32
N ALA A 33 13.85 -29.19 0.88
CA ALA A 33 13.89 -29.52 2.30
C ALA A 33 13.88 -28.25 3.17
N ARG A 34 14.60 -27.19 2.76
CA ARG A 34 14.59 -25.91 3.47
C ARG A 34 13.24 -25.21 3.36
N ILE A 35 12.59 -25.25 2.20
CA ILE A 35 11.24 -24.72 1.99
C ILE A 35 10.24 -25.42 2.92
N ALA A 36 10.30 -26.77 3.02
CA ALA A 36 9.45 -27.53 3.92
C ALA A 36 9.67 -27.15 5.39
N GLN A 37 10.92 -26.95 5.79
CA GLN A 37 11.29 -26.50 7.13
C GLN A 37 10.71 -25.11 7.47
N ILE A 38 10.79 -24.16 6.54
CA ILE A 38 10.23 -22.80 6.72
C ILE A 38 8.71 -22.86 6.81
N LYS A 39 8.04 -23.68 5.99
CA LYS A 39 6.59 -23.88 6.07
C LYS A 39 6.15 -24.41 7.44
N ALA A 40 6.89 -25.37 8.00
CA ALA A 40 6.63 -25.86 9.34
C ALA A 40 6.79 -24.76 10.42
N GLN A 41 7.85 -23.96 10.34
CA GLN A 41 8.06 -22.82 11.24
C GLN A 41 6.94 -21.77 11.15
N ILE A 42 6.41 -21.49 9.95
CA ILE A 42 5.26 -20.59 9.76
C ILE A 42 4.01 -21.12 10.48
N ALA A 43 3.81 -22.44 10.46
CA ALA A 43 2.66 -23.05 11.12
C ALA A 43 2.79 -23.07 12.67
N GLU A 44 3.99 -23.11 13.20
CA GLU A 44 4.28 -23.18 14.63
C GLU A 44 4.40 -21.80 15.30
N THR A 45 4.79 -20.76 14.54
CA THR A 45 5.02 -19.43 15.12
C THR A 45 3.71 -18.73 15.48
N THR A 46 3.69 -18.12 16.66
CA THR A 46 2.57 -17.31 17.16
C THR A 46 2.79 -15.80 16.95
N SER A 47 4.01 -15.40 16.57
CA SER A 47 4.38 -14.01 16.30
C SER A 47 4.05 -13.65 14.87
N GLU A 48 3.15 -12.70 14.65
CA GLU A 48 2.78 -12.22 13.32
C GLU A 48 3.99 -11.59 12.58
N PHE A 49 4.88 -10.92 13.31
CA PHE A 49 6.10 -10.37 12.74
C PHE A 49 7.04 -11.45 12.21
N ASP A 50 7.28 -12.51 13.00
CA ASP A 50 8.14 -13.61 12.59
C ASP A 50 7.51 -14.38 11.43
N LYS A 51 6.20 -14.55 11.44
CA LYS A 51 5.43 -15.18 10.36
C LYS A 51 5.59 -14.43 9.05
N GLU A 52 5.48 -13.11 9.07
CA GLU A 52 5.72 -12.25 7.88
C GLU A 52 7.14 -12.43 7.35
N LYS A 53 8.15 -12.43 8.21
CA LYS A 53 9.55 -12.63 7.82
C LYS A 53 9.84 -14.01 7.26
N LEU A 54 9.21 -15.03 7.80
CA LEU A 54 9.32 -16.41 7.29
C LEU A 54 8.62 -16.55 5.93
N GLN A 55 7.46 -15.92 5.75
CA GLN A 55 6.75 -15.89 4.46
C GLN A 55 7.56 -15.17 3.38
N GLU A 56 8.19 -14.04 3.70
CA GLU A 56 9.08 -13.33 2.80
C GLU A 56 10.27 -14.21 2.38
N ARG A 57 10.88 -14.91 3.33
CA ARG A 57 11.97 -15.85 3.05
C ARG A 57 11.54 -17.03 2.18
N LEU A 58 10.36 -17.58 2.47
CA LEU A 58 9.76 -18.65 1.68
C LEU A 58 9.54 -18.22 0.23
N ALA A 59 8.98 -17.03 0.02
CA ALA A 59 8.73 -16.49 -1.32
C ALA A 59 10.03 -16.33 -2.13
N LYS A 60 11.11 -15.86 -1.51
CA LYS A 60 12.42 -15.71 -2.16
C LYS A 60 13.05 -17.05 -2.55
N LEU A 61 12.82 -18.12 -1.77
CA LEU A 61 13.34 -19.47 -2.06
C LEU A 61 12.51 -20.21 -3.10
N SER A 62 11.20 -20.06 -3.06
CA SER A 62 10.26 -20.84 -3.89
C SER A 62 9.91 -20.17 -5.22
N GLY A 63 9.90 -18.83 -5.26
CA GLY A 63 9.43 -18.04 -6.39
C GLY A 63 10.52 -17.55 -7.35
N GLY A 64 11.80 -17.69 -6.99
CA GLY A 64 12.90 -17.11 -7.75
C GLY A 64 13.01 -15.59 -7.59
N VAL A 65 13.91 -14.98 -8.36
CA VAL A 65 14.15 -13.52 -8.36
C VAL A 65 13.85 -12.96 -9.74
N ALA A 66 12.88 -12.08 -9.83
CA ALA A 66 12.64 -11.28 -11.04
C ALA A 66 13.50 -10.02 -11.01
N VAL A 67 14.18 -9.73 -12.11
CA VAL A 67 14.99 -8.51 -12.28
C VAL A 67 14.35 -7.63 -13.33
N ILE A 68 13.81 -6.49 -12.90
CA ILE A 68 13.28 -5.47 -13.81
C ILE A 68 14.39 -4.46 -14.08
N ARG A 69 14.77 -4.32 -15.36
CA ARG A 69 15.77 -3.33 -15.77
C ARG A 69 15.06 -2.08 -16.28
N VAL A 70 15.41 -0.93 -15.69
CA VAL A 70 14.87 0.37 -16.03
C VAL A 70 15.94 1.16 -16.75
N GLY A 71 15.58 1.79 -17.87
CA GLY A 71 16.44 2.69 -18.59
C GLY A 71 15.67 3.92 -19.05
N ALA A 72 16.38 5.01 -19.32
CA ALA A 72 15.85 6.25 -19.90
C ALA A 72 16.97 7.03 -20.58
N ALA A 73 16.61 8.07 -21.33
CA ALA A 73 17.57 8.92 -22.02
C ALA A 73 18.41 9.78 -21.06
N THR A 74 17.84 10.13 -19.89
CA THR A 74 18.51 10.95 -18.87
C THR A 74 18.52 10.24 -17.50
N GLU A 75 19.47 10.61 -16.65
CA GLU A 75 19.56 10.07 -15.29
C GLU A 75 18.34 10.43 -14.43
N THR A 76 17.82 11.64 -14.60
CA THR A 76 16.62 12.10 -13.87
C THR A 76 15.40 11.27 -14.24
N GLU A 77 15.15 11.08 -15.52
CA GLU A 77 14.06 10.26 -16.03
C GLU A 77 14.21 8.78 -15.59
N MET A 78 15.41 8.25 -15.61
CA MET A 78 15.69 6.90 -15.14
C MET A 78 15.35 6.74 -13.65
N LYS A 79 15.71 7.73 -12.81
CA LYS A 79 15.36 7.74 -11.38
C LYS A 79 13.84 7.83 -11.17
N GLU A 80 13.16 8.68 -11.92
CA GLU A 80 11.71 8.80 -11.87
C GLU A 80 11.02 7.48 -12.24
N ASN A 81 11.40 6.88 -13.36
CA ASN A 81 10.85 5.60 -13.80
C ASN A 81 11.11 4.47 -12.78
N LYS A 82 12.29 4.46 -12.16
CA LYS A 82 12.62 3.51 -11.10
C LYS A 82 11.71 3.68 -9.88
N LEU A 83 11.55 4.90 -9.38
CA LEU A 83 10.70 5.20 -8.23
C LEU A 83 9.23 4.86 -8.52
N ARG A 84 8.75 5.15 -9.71
CA ARG A 84 7.38 4.80 -10.14
C ARG A 84 7.15 3.28 -10.16
N LEU A 85 8.13 2.50 -10.62
CA LEU A 85 8.08 1.03 -10.56
C LEU A 85 8.15 0.49 -9.13
N GLU A 86 8.99 1.07 -8.28
CA GLU A 86 9.10 0.70 -6.87
C GLU A 86 7.77 0.98 -6.13
N ASP A 87 7.13 2.11 -6.40
CA ASP A 87 5.82 2.48 -5.86
C ASP A 87 4.73 1.51 -6.31
N ALA A 88 4.64 1.23 -7.62
CA ALA A 88 3.69 0.28 -8.17
C ALA A 88 3.85 -1.14 -7.56
N LEU A 89 5.08 -1.57 -7.34
CA LEU A 89 5.37 -2.86 -6.70
C LEU A 89 4.93 -2.86 -5.23
N ALA A 90 5.19 -1.78 -4.50
CA ALA A 90 4.78 -1.64 -3.11
C ALA A 90 3.25 -1.63 -2.98
N ALA A 91 2.56 -0.87 -3.85
CA ALA A 91 1.10 -0.84 -3.90
C ALA A 91 0.50 -2.23 -4.22
N THR A 92 1.09 -2.95 -5.18
CA THR A 92 0.65 -4.30 -5.53
C THR A 92 0.80 -5.28 -4.36
N LYS A 93 1.91 -5.22 -3.64
CA LYS A 93 2.12 -6.05 -2.42
C LYS A 93 1.10 -5.73 -1.35
N ALA A 94 0.85 -4.45 -1.08
CA ALA A 94 -0.14 -4.01 -0.12
C ALA A 94 -1.57 -4.48 -0.50
N ALA A 95 -1.90 -4.47 -1.80
CA ALA A 95 -3.16 -4.96 -2.32
C ALA A 95 -3.33 -6.48 -2.14
N VAL A 96 -2.25 -7.26 -2.30
CA VAL A 96 -2.28 -8.71 -2.05
C VAL A 96 -2.49 -9.02 -0.57
N GLU A 97 -1.98 -8.19 0.33
CA GLU A 97 -2.07 -8.41 1.78
C GLU A 97 -3.46 -8.12 2.36
N GLU A 98 -4.08 -7.00 1.99
CA GLU A 98 -5.36 -6.54 2.59
C GLU A 98 -6.48 -6.29 1.55
N GLY A 99 -6.22 -6.55 0.27
CA GLY A 99 -7.20 -6.32 -0.79
C GLY A 99 -7.20 -4.89 -1.33
N ILE A 100 -8.20 -4.60 -2.14
CA ILE A 100 -8.38 -3.36 -2.89
C ILE A 100 -9.72 -2.71 -2.59
N ILE A 101 -9.78 -1.39 -2.79
CA ILE A 101 -10.99 -0.57 -2.70
C ILE A 101 -11.07 0.39 -3.88
N ALA A 102 -12.23 1.02 -4.05
CA ALA A 102 -12.41 2.13 -4.99
C ALA A 102 -11.39 3.25 -4.71
N GLY A 103 -10.59 3.59 -5.70
CA GLY A 103 -9.50 4.55 -5.58
C GLY A 103 -9.93 6.00 -5.71
N GLY A 104 -8.96 6.89 -5.91
CA GLY A 104 -9.21 8.30 -6.13
C GLY A 104 -9.86 9.04 -4.95
N GLY A 105 -9.70 8.54 -3.73
CA GLY A 105 -10.34 9.09 -2.53
C GLY A 105 -11.83 8.75 -2.38
N SER A 106 -12.43 8.02 -3.33
CA SER A 106 -13.86 7.69 -3.33
C SER A 106 -14.27 6.83 -2.13
N ALA A 107 -13.42 5.87 -1.74
CA ALA A 107 -13.68 5.02 -0.58
C ALA A 107 -13.83 5.82 0.72
N TYR A 108 -13.05 6.87 0.92
CA TYR A 108 -13.19 7.75 2.09
C TYR A 108 -14.53 8.49 2.09
N ILE A 109 -14.98 8.96 0.91
CA ILE A 109 -16.27 9.64 0.78
C ILE A 109 -17.42 8.69 1.13
N HIS A 110 -17.39 7.45 0.66
CA HIS A 110 -18.41 6.47 0.99
C HIS A 110 -18.36 6.06 2.47
N ALA A 111 -17.16 5.88 3.05
CA ALA A 111 -16.96 5.57 4.47
C ALA A 111 -17.44 6.72 5.39
N SER A 112 -17.42 7.98 4.92
CA SER A 112 -17.85 9.12 5.70
C SER A 112 -19.31 9.02 6.19
N LYS A 113 -20.15 8.27 5.50
CA LYS A 113 -21.55 8.03 5.90
C LYS A 113 -21.63 7.28 7.24
N GLU A 114 -20.76 6.29 7.45
CA GLU A 114 -20.72 5.53 8.71
C GLU A 114 -20.10 6.33 9.85
N VAL A 115 -19.06 7.13 9.54
CA VAL A 115 -18.47 8.06 10.50
C VAL A 115 -19.48 9.13 10.94
N ALA A 116 -20.33 9.62 10.03
CA ALA A 116 -21.39 10.57 10.35
C ALA A 116 -22.41 9.97 11.32
N LYS A 117 -22.86 8.73 11.09
CA LYS A 117 -23.74 8.00 12.03
C LYS A 117 -23.13 7.87 13.41
N LEU A 118 -21.85 7.51 13.46
CA LEU A 118 -21.11 7.44 14.73
C LEU A 118 -21.06 8.81 15.41
N ALA A 119 -20.74 9.89 14.69
CA ALA A 119 -20.66 11.24 15.21
C ALA A 119 -21.98 11.71 15.83
N ASP A 120 -23.13 11.24 15.32
CA ASP A 120 -24.45 11.56 15.87
C ASP A 120 -24.72 10.88 17.23
N THR A 121 -24.03 9.80 17.55
CA THR A 121 -24.11 9.13 18.86
C THR A 121 -23.20 9.74 19.90
N LEU A 122 -22.24 10.58 19.49
CA LEU A 122 -21.24 11.22 20.35
C LEU A 122 -21.69 12.61 20.83
N SER A 123 -21.08 13.11 21.91
CA SER A 123 -21.33 14.42 22.47
C SER A 123 -20.02 15.14 22.82
N GLY A 124 -20.08 16.48 23.03
CA GLY A 124 -18.94 17.27 23.46
C GLY A 124 -17.76 17.21 22.50
N ASP A 125 -16.57 17.04 23.07
CA ASP A 125 -15.29 17.03 22.33
C ASP A 125 -15.14 15.82 21.43
N GLU A 126 -15.67 14.67 21.82
CA GLU A 126 -15.67 13.47 20.97
C GLU A 126 -16.44 13.70 19.68
N LYS A 127 -17.60 14.34 19.74
CA LYS A 127 -18.38 14.73 18.55
C LYS A 127 -17.60 15.71 17.68
N THR A 128 -16.91 16.65 18.29
CA THR A 128 -16.06 17.61 17.57
C THR A 128 -14.91 16.90 16.84
N GLY A 129 -14.22 15.99 17.50
CA GLY A 129 -13.18 15.15 16.89
C GLY A 129 -13.70 14.34 15.71
N ALA A 130 -14.86 13.70 15.85
CA ALA A 130 -15.49 12.96 14.74
C ALA A 130 -15.81 13.86 13.54
N LYS A 131 -16.27 15.11 13.78
CA LYS A 131 -16.49 16.08 12.70
C LYS A 131 -15.20 16.51 12.00
N VAL A 132 -14.08 16.62 12.72
CA VAL A 132 -12.77 16.89 12.12
C VAL A 132 -12.38 15.76 11.18
N ILE A 133 -12.55 14.50 11.61
CA ILE A 133 -12.30 13.33 10.75
C ILE A 133 -13.21 13.36 9.52
N LEU A 134 -14.50 13.62 9.67
CA LEU A 134 -15.42 13.73 8.54
C LEU A 134 -14.95 14.73 7.49
N LYS A 135 -14.44 15.88 7.93
CA LYS A 135 -13.90 16.88 7.01
C LYS A 135 -12.61 16.45 6.36
N ALA A 136 -11.72 15.77 7.11
CA ALA A 136 -10.46 15.25 6.60
C ALA A 136 -10.66 14.18 5.52
N LEU A 137 -11.68 13.33 5.64
CA LEU A 137 -11.99 12.28 4.64
C LEU A 137 -12.35 12.85 3.26
N GLU A 138 -12.76 14.10 3.17
CA GLU A 138 -13.06 14.76 1.89
C GLU A 138 -11.79 15.22 1.15
N ALA A 139 -10.70 15.48 1.88
CA ALA A 139 -9.52 16.13 1.35
C ALA A 139 -8.86 15.39 0.16
N PRO A 140 -8.69 14.04 0.16
CA PRO A 140 -8.06 13.37 -0.97
C PRO A 140 -8.78 13.61 -2.29
N LEU A 141 -10.09 13.39 -2.35
CA LEU A 141 -10.87 13.62 -3.56
C LEU A 141 -10.93 15.12 -3.92
N TYR A 142 -11.02 16.00 -2.91
CA TYR A 142 -11.00 17.44 -3.13
C TYR A 142 -9.74 17.88 -3.89
N TYR A 143 -8.57 17.47 -3.41
CA TYR A 143 -7.30 17.87 -4.03
C TYR A 143 -7.06 17.20 -5.39
N ILE A 144 -7.52 15.97 -5.61
CA ILE A 144 -7.49 15.35 -6.93
C ILE A 144 -8.27 16.19 -7.93
N ALA A 145 -9.48 16.60 -7.58
CA ALA A 145 -10.32 17.45 -8.43
C ALA A 145 -9.71 18.85 -8.62
N ALA A 146 -9.25 19.49 -7.55
CA ALA A 146 -8.63 20.81 -7.61
C ALA A 146 -7.36 20.82 -8.47
N ASN A 147 -6.52 19.78 -8.39
CA ASN A 147 -5.33 19.61 -9.23
C ASN A 147 -5.67 19.42 -10.71
N ALA A 148 -6.86 18.90 -11.01
CA ALA A 148 -7.40 18.82 -12.37
C ALA A 148 -8.06 20.14 -12.83
N GLY A 149 -8.05 21.20 -12.00
CA GLY A 149 -8.66 22.48 -12.31
C GLY A 149 -10.17 22.55 -12.07
N LEU A 150 -10.71 21.57 -11.33
CA LEU A 150 -12.15 21.41 -11.12
C LEU A 150 -12.57 21.81 -9.69
N GLU A 151 -13.87 22.11 -9.51
CA GLU A 151 -14.43 22.45 -8.21
C GLU A 151 -14.65 21.20 -7.34
N GLY A 152 -13.73 20.94 -6.42
CA GLY A 152 -13.72 19.74 -5.60
C GLY A 152 -14.96 19.56 -4.73
N ALA A 153 -15.57 20.64 -4.23
CA ALA A 153 -16.77 20.56 -3.39
C ALA A 153 -17.99 20.02 -4.17
N VAL A 154 -18.12 20.40 -5.43
CA VAL A 154 -19.21 19.92 -6.31
C VAL A 154 -19.04 18.42 -6.58
N ILE A 155 -17.81 17.99 -6.86
CA ILE A 155 -17.49 16.59 -7.15
C ILE A 155 -17.74 15.71 -5.92
N ILE A 156 -17.28 16.14 -4.74
CA ILE A 156 -17.51 15.44 -3.48
C ILE A 156 -19.00 15.21 -3.22
N ASN A 157 -19.82 16.26 -3.36
CA ASN A 157 -21.25 16.16 -3.13
C ASN A 157 -21.89 15.13 -4.08
N LYS A 158 -21.50 15.13 -5.35
CA LYS A 158 -22.02 14.17 -6.33
C LYS A 158 -21.59 12.74 -6.04
N VAL A 159 -20.35 12.52 -5.59
CA VAL A 159 -19.88 11.20 -5.17
C VAL A 159 -20.60 10.72 -3.89
N LYS A 160 -20.89 11.61 -2.93
CA LYS A 160 -21.70 11.28 -1.73
C LYS A 160 -23.09 10.75 -2.07
N GLU A 161 -23.71 11.27 -3.13
CA GLU A 161 -25.04 10.86 -3.59
C GLU A 161 -25.01 9.61 -4.46
N SER A 162 -23.85 9.22 -4.96
CA SER A 162 -23.67 8.06 -5.84
C SER A 162 -23.73 6.73 -5.09
N ALA A 163 -23.86 5.64 -5.85
CA ALA A 163 -23.80 4.29 -5.33
C ALA A 163 -22.38 3.97 -4.78
N PRO A 164 -22.26 3.10 -3.77
CA PRO A 164 -20.96 2.63 -3.29
C PRO A 164 -20.11 2.07 -4.45
N GLY A 165 -18.82 2.42 -4.47
CA GLY A 165 -17.90 2.05 -5.56
C GLY A 165 -17.80 3.07 -6.69
N THR A 166 -18.80 3.96 -6.83
CA THR A 166 -18.74 5.06 -7.81
C THR A 166 -17.82 6.17 -7.29
N GLY A 167 -16.96 6.67 -8.17
CA GLY A 167 -16.07 7.78 -7.91
C GLY A 167 -15.94 8.69 -9.12
N PHE A 168 -14.98 9.61 -9.04
CA PHE A 168 -14.70 10.58 -10.09
C PHE A 168 -13.37 10.25 -10.78
N ASN A 169 -13.40 9.99 -12.08
CA ASN A 169 -12.22 9.83 -12.92
C ASN A 169 -11.75 11.20 -13.40
N ALA A 170 -10.70 11.74 -12.80
CA ALA A 170 -10.17 13.05 -13.14
C ALA A 170 -9.54 13.15 -14.54
N ALA A 171 -9.21 12.03 -15.17
CA ALA A 171 -8.65 12.01 -16.52
C ALA A 171 -9.71 12.14 -17.61
N THR A 172 -10.92 11.62 -17.38
CA THR A 172 -12.06 11.70 -18.33
C THR A 172 -13.16 12.66 -17.86
N GLU A 173 -13.05 13.19 -16.65
CA GLU A 173 -14.04 14.04 -15.99
C GLU A 173 -15.43 13.36 -15.83
N GLU A 174 -15.45 12.04 -15.72
CA GLU A 174 -16.66 11.25 -15.62
C GLU A 174 -16.82 10.59 -14.25
N TYR A 175 -18.08 10.31 -13.89
CA TYR A 175 -18.43 9.51 -12.70
C TYR A 175 -18.61 8.06 -13.11
N VAL A 176 -17.74 7.19 -12.61
CA VAL A 176 -17.64 5.81 -13.06
C VAL A 176 -17.55 4.85 -11.86
N ASP A 177 -17.83 3.57 -12.09
CA ASP A 177 -17.39 2.53 -11.15
C ASP A 177 -15.87 2.47 -11.17
N MET A 178 -15.26 2.71 -10.01
CA MET A 178 -13.80 2.87 -9.92
C MET A 178 -13.09 1.53 -10.10
N VAL A 179 -13.71 0.44 -9.64
CA VAL A 179 -13.12 -0.90 -9.74
C VAL A 179 -13.13 -1.38 -11.19
N ASP A 180 -14.25 -1.25 -11.87
CA ASP A 180 -14.39 -1.65 -13.27
C ASP A 180 -13.50 -0.82 -14.21
N ASN A 181 -13.21 0.42 -13.85
CA ASN A 181 -12.32 1.31 -14.59
C ASN A 181 -10.84 1.20 -14.18
N GLY A 182 -10.49 0.27 -13.28
CA GLY A 182 -9.11 0.04 -12.86
C GLY A 182 -8.52 1.14 -11.96
N ILE A 183 -9.35 2.00 -11.38
CA ILE A 183 -8.93 3.05 -10.45
C ILE A 183 -9.06 2.50 -9.03
N LEU A 184 -7.97 1.89 -8.56
CA LEU A 184 -7.93 1.09 -7.35
C LEU A 184 -6.91 1.64 -6.36
N ASP A 185 -7.24 1.58 -5.07
CA ASP A 185 -6.29 1.81 -3.99
C ASP A 185 -6.16 0.55 -3.12
N PRO A 186 -4.95 0.22 -2.63
CA PRO A 186 -4.77 -0.83 -1.63
C PRO A 186 -5.41 -0.42 -0.29
N VAL A 187 -6.20 -1.31 0.31
CA VAL A 187 -6.82 -1.07 1.63
C VAL A 187 -5.78 -0.71 2.69
N LYS A 188 -4.67 -1.45 2.73
CA LYS A 188 -3.57 -1.23 3.67
C LYS A 188 -3.03 0.21 3.60
N VAL A 189 -2.86 0.76 2.40
CA VAL A 189 -2.32 2.11 2.19
C VAL A 189 -3.30 3.16 2.71
N THR A 190 -4.56 3.10 2.29
CA THR A 190 -5.58 4.08 2.68
C THR A 190 -5.87 4.04 4.18
N ARG A 191 -6.01 2.84 4.75
CA ARG A 191 -6.20 2.65 6.19
C ARG A 191 -5.02 3.19 7.00
N SER A 192 -3.79 2.83 6.62
CA SER A 192 -2.59 3.29 7.32
C SER A 192 -2.38 4.79 7.21
N ALA A 193 -2.70 5.39 6.06
CA ALA A 193 -2.61 6.84 5.87
C ALA A 193 -3.52 7.58 6.87
N LEU A 194 -4.78 7.18 6.98
CA LEU A 194 -5.71 7.78 7.93
C LEU A 194 -5.29 7.55 9.38
N GLN A 195 -4.85 6.34 9.72
CA GLN A 195 -4.40 5.99 11.06
C GLN A 195 -3.17 6.80 11.49
N ASN A 196 -2.18 6.91 10.62
CA ASN A 196 -0.96 7.67 10.89
C ASN A 196 -1.25 9.17 10.97
N ALA A 197 -2.07 9.72 10.07
CA ALA A 197 -2.49 11.12 10.11
C ALA A 197 -3.20 11.45 11.42
N THR A 198 -4.12 10.59 11.85
CA THR A 198 -4.84 10.76 13.12
C THR A 198 -3.88 10.71 14.31
N SER A 199 -2.91 9.77 14.32
CA SER A 199 -1.91 9.67 15.39
C SER A 199 -1.07 10.94 15.51
N VAL A 200 -0.58 11.47 14.40
CA VAL A 200 0.22 12.72 14.39
C VAL A 200 -0.64 13.92 14.82
N ALA A 201 -1.86 14.04 14.30
CA ALA A 201 -2.76 15.12 14.67
C ALA A 201 -3.11 15.09 16.19
N SER A 202 -3.38 13.90 16.73
CA SER A 202 -3.65 13.73 18.15
C SER A 202 -2.44 14.13 19.03
N THR A 203 -1.24 13.76 18.59
CA THR A 203 -0.01 14.16 19.29
C THR A 203 0.16 15.67 19.25
N LEU A 204 -0.07 16.31 18.10
CA LEU A 204 0.05 17.77 17.95
C LEU A 204 -0.97 18.51 18.87
N LEU A 205 -2.20 18.03 18.95
CA LEU A 205 -3.24 18.62 19.80
C LEU A 205 -2.92 18.52 21.31
N THR A 206 -2.07 17.59 21.71
CA THR A 206 -1.67 17.41 23.11
C THR A 206 -0.35 18.12 23.46
N THR A 207 0.30 18.76 22.50
CA THR A 207 1.51 19.54 22.74
C THR A 207 1.18 21.00 23.01
N GLU A 208 1.88 21.62 23.97
CA GLU A 208 1.86 23.06 24.18
C GLU A 208 2.82 23.72 23.17
N SER A 209 2.29 24.43 22.19
CA SER A 209 3.07 25.20 21.23
C SER A 209 2.44 26.58 21.01
#